data_9aafc5a93c4299825a47240b3427d6ef
#
_entry.id   9aafc5a93c4299825a47240b3427d6ef
#
_cell.length_a   1.000
_cell.length_b   1.000
_cell.length_c   1.000
_cell.angle_alpha   90.00
_cell.angle_beta   90.00
_cell.angle_gamma   90.00
#
_symmetry.space_group_name_H-M   'P 1'
#
loop_
_entity.id
_entity.type
_entity.pdbx_description
1 polymer ?
#
loop_
_entity_poly.entity_id
_entity_poly.type
_entity_poly.pdbx_seq_one_letter_code
_entity_poly.pdbx_strand_id
1 'polypeptide(L)'
;MQGAGNDYIYVNTLRHPIADPVRTSIKWSSCHTGIGSDGLVLIGKSTKADFSMRIFNADGSEAMMCGNASRCIGKYVYDNKLTQKEVITLETLSGIKILKLHTENGLVEEVTVDMDLPLLTNSRQINTPDGKMLAKTITVDGKEYKGTFVCMGNPHLVIFIDDIKNVNLPAIGPKLENHPLFPERTNVEFVEVLPDGSLRMRVWERGSGITMACGTGACATAVAAYLNHKAGRKSRVRMDGGDLQVHWNETDGHVYMTGLAVKVFDGEIEI
;
A
#
# COMPACT_ATOMS: atom_id res chain seq x y z
N MET A 1 -14.63 -4.59 3.82
CA MET A 1 -14.22 -4.38 2.40
C MET A 1 -12.75 -4.74 2.27
N GLN A 2 -12.29 -5.05 1.07
CA GLN A 2 -10.88 -5.37 0.82
C GLN A 2 -10.38 -4.74 -0.49
N GLY A 3 -9.08 -4.47 -0.56
CA GLY A 3 -8.37 -4.09 -1.76
C GLY A 3 -7.09 -4.91 -1.90
N ALA A 4 -7.01 -5.75 -2.93
CA ALA A 4 -5.89 -6.67 -3.16
C ALA A 4 -5.57 -7.58 -1.96
N GLY A 5 -6.61 -8.14 -1.30
CA GLY A 5 -6.46 -9.05 -0.17
C GLY A 5 -6.16 -8.39 1.18
N ASN A 6 -5.97 -7.07 1.23
CA ASN A 6 -5.83 -6.31 2.47
C ASN A 6 -7.22 -5.85 2.91
N ASP A 7 -7.75 -6.44 3.97
CA ASP A 7 -9.13 -6.27 4.42
C ASP A 7 -9.24 -5.47 5.72
N TYR A 8 -10.19 -4.55 5.75
CA TYR A 8 -10.49 -3.73 6.92
C TYR A 8 -11.99 -3.69 7.19
N ILE A 9 -12.32 -3.41 8.45
CA ILE A 9 -13.66 -3.02 8.87
C ILE A 9 -13.81 -1.52 8.61
N TYR A 10 -14.80 -1.13 7.81
CA TYR A 10 -15.05 0.27 7.46
C TYR A 10 -16.24 0.79 8.23
N VAL A 11 -16.07 1.91 8.94
CA VAL A 11 -17.14 2.58 9.68
C VAL A 11 -17.33 4.00 9.18
N ASN A 12 -18.56 4.32 8.79
CA ASN A 12 -18.96 5.69 8.48
C ASN A 12 -19.25 6.44 9.79
N THR A 13 -18.29 7.19 10.28
CA THR A 13 -18.39 7.94 11.54
C THR A 13 -19.30 9.16 11.47
N LEU A 14 -19.79 9.53 10.28
CA LEU A 14 -20.83 10.54 10.13
C LEU A 14 -22.19 10.04 10.66
N ARG A 15 -22.36 8.71 10.72
CA ARG A 15 -23.59 8.04 11.23
C ARG A 15 -23.33 7.27 12.51
N HIS A 16 -22.16 6.64 12.63
CA HIS A 16 -21.80 5.73 13.71
C HIS A 16 -20.46 6.16 14.33
N PRO A 17 -20.45 7.15 15.25
CA PRO A 17 -19.23 7.61 15.87
C PRO A 17 -18.60 6.51 16.74
N ILE A 18 -17.27 6.39 16.68
CA ILE A 18 -16.48 5.46 17.48
C ILE A 18 -15.71 6.26 18.53
N ALA A 19 -16.02 6.02 19.81
CA ALA A 19 -15.42 6.76 20.93
C ALA A 19 -13.94 6.40 21.15
N ASP A 20 -13.60 5.11 21.06
CA ASP A 20 -12.23 4.58 21.23
C ASP A 20 -11.85 3.72 20.02
N PRO A 21 -11.27 4.33 18.98
CA PRO A 21 -10.88 3.59 17.77
C PRO A 21 -9.81 2.54 18.01
N VAL A 22 -8.86 2.81 18.90
CA VAL A 22 -7.75 1.89 19.22
C VAL A 22 -8.29 0.59 19.81
N ARG A 23 -9.06 0.70 20.88
CA ARG A 23 -9.67 -0.48 21.53
C ARG A 23 -10.65 -1.20 20.61
N THR A 24 -11.41 -0.44 19.81
CA THR A 24 -12.35 -1.01 18.85
C THR A 24 -11.62 -1.80 17.77
N SER A 25 -10.52 -1.26 17.23
CA SER A 25 -9.70 -1.97 16.24
C SER A 25 -9.17 -3.29 16.80
N ILE A 26 -8.55 -3.27 17.97
CA ILE A 26 -8.02 -4.49 18.61
C ILE A 26 -9.13 -5.54 18.81
N LYS A 27 -10.28 -5.10 19.36
CA LYS A 27 -11.40 -6.01 19.67
C LYS A 27 -12.02 -6.61 18.41
N TRP A 28 -12.29 -5.77 17.41
CA TRP A 28 -13.03 -6.21 16.21
C TRP A 28 -12.15 -6.95 15.21
N SER A 29 -10.86 -6.60 15.13
CA SER A 29 -9.92 -7.28 14.22
C SER A 29 -9.47 -8.65 14.69
N SER A 30 -9.73 -8.99 15.95
CA SER A 30 -9.37 -10.29 16.51
C SER A 30 -10.07 -11.44 15.78
N CYS A 31 -9.29 -12.39 15.23
CA CYS A 31 -9.84 -13.60 14.66
C CYS A 31 -10.53 -14.44 15.77
N HIS A 32 -11.63 -15.12 15.44
CA HIS A 32 -12.42 -16.01 16.29
C HIS A 32 -13.20 -15.33 17.43
N THR A 33 -12.80 -14.16 17.91
CA THR A 33 -13.46 -13.46 19.02
C THR A 33 -14.03 -12.10 18.64
N GLY A 34 -13.66 -11.60 17.47
CA GLY A 34 -14.20 -10.42 16.81
C GLY A 34 -14.69 -10.74 15.41
N ILE A 35 -14.66 -9.76 14.52
CA ILE A 35 -15.00 -9.93 13.10
C ILE A 35 -13.84 -10.60 12.35
N GLY A 36 -12.60 -10.24 12.74
CA GLY A 36 -11.39 -10.64 12.03
C GLY A 36 -11.10 -9.73 10.82
N SER A 37 -9.96 -9.03 10.84
CA SER A 37 -9.50 -8.16 9.74
C SER A 37 -8.08 -7.68 10.01
N ASP A 38 -7.48 -6.99 9.03
CA ASP A 38 -6.19 -6.29 9.19
C ASP A 38 -6.32 -5.03 10.09
N GLY A 39 -7.56 -4.56 10.35
CA GLY A 39 -7.80 -3.40 11.20
C GLY A 39 -9.13 -2.69 10.94
N LEU A 40 -9.20 -1.44 11.40
CA LEU A 40 -10.37 -0.57 11.37
C LEU A 40 -10.08 0.69 10.56
N VAL A 41 -10.98 1.04 9.64
CA VAL A 41 -10.96 2.29 8.87
C VAL A 41 -12.17 3.14 9.21
N LEU A 42 -11.92 4.38 9.62
CA LEU A 42 -12.96 5.36 9.92
C LEU A 42 -13.06 6.35 8.77
N ILE A 43 -14.27 6.46 8.20
CA ILE A 43 -14.63 7.43 7.17
C ILE A 43 -15.32 8.59 7.85
N GLY A 44 -14.69 9.76 7.82
CA GLY A 44 -15.16 10.93 8.55
C GLY A 44 -15.34 12.17 7.69
N LYS A 45 -15.80 13.25 8.36
CA LYS A 45 -15.86 14.59 7.77
C LYS A 45 -14.49 15.22 7.73
N SER A 46 -14.21 15.97 6.69
CA SER A 46 -13.03 16.84 6.59
C SER A 46 -13.45 18.30 6.41
N THR A 47 -12.60 19.22 6.84
CA THR A 47 -12.71 20.66 6.52
C THR A 47 -11.80 21.06 5.36
N LYS A 48 -10.94 20.14 4.89
CA LYS A 48 -9.90 20.39 3.86
C LYS A 48 -10.10 19.54 2.62
N ALA A 49 -10.90 18.47 2.71
CA ALA A 49 -11.15 17.51 1.65
C ALA A 49 -12.63 17.09 1.63
N ASP A 50 -13.04 16.30 0.65
CA ASP A 50 -14.41 15.77 0.59
C ASP A 50 -14.70 14.83 1.77
N PHE A 51 -13.71 13.98 2.14
CA PHE A 51 -13.79 13.04 3.26
C PHE A 51 -12.47 12.97 4.00
N SER A 52 -12.47 12.36 5.20
CA SER A 52 -11.28 12.02 5.95
C SER A 52 -11.18 10.53 6.20
N MET A 53 -9.94 10.04 6.33
CA MET A 53 -9.60 8.67 6.72
C MET A 53 -8.77 8.67 7.98
N ARG A 54 -9.16 7.85 8.96
CA ARG A 54 -8.26 7.34 10.00
C ARG A 54 -8.21 5.83 9.90
N ILE A 55 -7.05 5.25 10.08
CA ILE A 55 -6.83 3.82 9.92
C ILE A 55 -6.05 3.27 11.10
N PHE A 56 -6.56 2.22 11.71
CA PHE A 56 -5.98 1.54 12.87
C PHE A 56 -5.73 0.09 12.50
N ASN A 57 -4.49 -0.36 12.66
CA ASN A 57 -4.13 -1.76 12.46
C ASN A 57 -4.78 -2.66 13.52
N ALA A 58 -4.74 -3.97 13.34
CA ALA A 58 -5.30 -4.94 14.28
C ALA A 58 -4.66 -4.87 15.69
N ASP A 59 -3.44 -4.35 15.81
CA ASP A 59 -2.75 -4.11 17.09
C ASP A 59 -3.13 -2.77 17.76
N GLY A 60 -3.98 -1.97 17.10
CA GLY A 60 -4.42 -0.65 17.54
C GLY A 60 -3.50 0.51 17.14
N SER A 61 -2.37 0.26 16.51
CA SER A 61 -1.49 1.31 16.00
C SER A 61 -2.16 2.08 14.86
N GLU A 62 -2.04 3.42 14.84
CA GLU A 62 -2.59 4.25 13.77
C GLU A 62 -1.61 4.39 12.63
N ALA A 63 -2.03 4.06 11.41
CA ALA A 63 -1.23 4.19 10.21
C ALA A 63 -1.48 5.55 9.53
N MET A 64 -0.42 6.10 8.91
CA MET A 64 -0.48 7.40 8.26
C MET A 64 -1.40 7.42 7.02
N MET A 65 -1.41 6.34 6.25
CA MET A 65 -2.23 6.15 5.03
C MET A 65 -2.13 4.69 4.58
N CYS A 66 -3.16 4.21 3.88
CA CYS A 66 -3.17 2.95 3.16
C CYS A 66 -3.86 3.13 1.81
N GLY A 67 -3.13 2.85 0.72
CA GLY A 67 -3.66 2.98 -0.64
C GLY A 67 -4.82 2.00 -0.91
N ASN A 68 -4.77 0.79 -0.34
CA ASN A 68 -5.85 -0.20 -0.46
C ASN A 68 -7.13 0.31 0.25
N ALA A 69 -6.98 0.83 1.47
CA ALA A 69 -8.09 1.43 2.22
C ALA A 69 -8.65 2.66 1.51
N SER A 70 -7.81 3.51 0.93
CA SER A 70 -8.26 4.69 0.16
C SER A 70 -9.15 4.29 -1.01
N ARG A 71 -8.80 3.23 -1.76
CA ARG A 71 -9.67 2.72 -2.86
C ARG A 71 -11.03 2.26 -2.34
N CYS A 72 -11.04 1.52 -1.24
CA CYS A 72 -12.29 1.06 -0.62
C CYS A 72 -13.14 2.22 -0.12
N ILE A 73 -12.55 3.29 0.44
CA ILE A 73 -13.28 4.51 0.80
C ILE A 73 -13.92 5.14 -0.43
N GLY A 74 -13.16 5.30 -1.52
CA GLY A 74 -13.67 5.85 -2.78
C GLY A 74 -14.92 5.11 -3.25
N LYS A 75 -14.86 3.78 -3.30
CA LYS A 75 -16.02 2.93 -3.62
C LYS A 75 -17.15 3.10 -2.59
N TYR A 76 -16.84 3.07 -1.30
CA TYR A 76 -17.86 3.17 -0.24
C TYR A 76 -18.65 4.45 -0.35
N VAL A 77 -18.01 5.61 -0.47
CA VAL A 77 -18.70 6.90 -0.44
C VAL A 77 -19.54 7.14 -1.70
N TYR A 78 -19.11 6.62 -2.85
CA TYR A 78 -19.86 6.74 -4.10
C TYR A 78 -21.05 5.78 -4.13
N ASP A 79 -20.84 4.50 -3.89
CA ASP A 79 -21.88 3.46 -3.96
C ASP A 79 -22.99 3.70 -2.91
N ASN A 80 -22.62 4.23 -1.74
CA ASN A 80 -23.57 4.62 -0.69
C ASN A 80 -24.17 6.04 -0.87
N LYS A 81 -23.98 6.69 -2.03
CA LYS A 81 -24.57 7.99 -2.37
C LYS A 81 -24.19 9.13 -1.43
N LEU A 82 -23.02 9.06 -0.78
CA LEU A 82 -22.47 10.17 0.01
C LEU A 82 -21.86 11.24 -0.90
N THR A 83 -21.53 10.90 -2.14
CA THR A 83 -21.08 11.79 -3.19
C THR A 83 -21.52 11.28 -4.56
N GLN A 84 -21.56 12.19 -5.55
CA GLN A 84 -21.74 11.87 -6.98
C GLN A 84 -20.48 12.23 -7.79
N LYS A 85 -19.42 12.70 -7.12
CA LYS A 85 -18.16 13.06 -7.76
C LYS A 85 -17.39 11.80 -8.14
N GLU A 86 -16.85 11.76 -9.34
CA GLU A 86 -15.93 10.71 -9.79
C GLU A 86 -14.47 11.04 -9.46
N VAL A 87 -14.18 12.27 -9.05
CA VAL A 87 -12.88 12.68 -8.49
C VAL A 87 -13.15 13.27 -7.11
N ILE A 88 -12.59 12.65 -6.09
CA ILE A 88 -12.75 13.06 -4.70
C ILE A 88 -11.39 13.26 -4.03
N THR A 89 -11.39 14.08 -3.00
CA THR A 89 -10.23 14.30 -2.14
C THR A 89 -10.44 13.62 -0.80
N LEU A 90 -9.37 12.99 -0.28
CA LEU A 90 -9.36 12.25 0.97
C LEU A 90 -8.26 12.78 1.89
N GLU A 91 -8.64 13.36 3.02
CA GLU A 91 -7.70 13.79 4.06
C GLU A 91 -7.17 12.55 4.81
N THR A 92 -5.85 12.43 4.87
CA THR A 92 -5.12 11.38 5.59
C THR A 92 -4.03 12.01 6.46
N LEU A 93 -3.43 11.24 7.37
CA LEU A 93 -2.28 11.72 8.15
C LEU A 93 -1.03 11.97 7.29
N SER A 94 -0.97 11.41 6.07
CA SER A 94 0.12 11.66 5.10
C SER A 94 -0.22 12.77 4.08
N GLY A 95 -1.27 13.54 4.31
CA GLY A 95 -1.73 14.60 3.42
C GLY A 95 -3.03 14.26 2.69
N ILE A 96 -3.44 15.15 1.79
CA ILE A 96 -4.66 14.98 0.99
C ILE A 96 -4.32 14.11 -0.22
N LYS A 97 -5.11 13.03 -0.42
CA LYS A 97 -5.00 12.14 -1.56
C LYS A 97 -6.13 12.42 -2.56
N ILE A 98 -5.81 12.36 -3.84
CA ILE A 98 -6.79 12.47 -4.92
C ILE A 98 -7.15 11.07 -5.38
N LEU A 99 -8.45 10.77 -5.38
CA LEU A 99 -8.99 9.49 -5.81
C LEU A 99 -9.81 9.73 -7.07
N LYS A 100 -9.49 9.01 -8.15
CA LYS A 100 -10.32 8.97 -9.35
C LYS A 100 -11.08 7.65 -9.36
N LEU A 101 -12.40 7.74 -9.35
CA LEU A 101 -13.31 6.60 -9.32
C LEU A 101 -13.64 6.19 -10.75
N HIS A 102 -13.51 4.91 -11.06
CA HIS A 102 -13.90 4.33 -12.35
C HIS A 102 -15.21 3.57 -12.15
N THR A 103 -16.25 4.05 -12.78
CA THR A 103 -17.61 3.54 -12.58
C THR A 103 -18.06 2.69 -13.75
N GLU A 104 -18.73 1.60 -13.44
CA GLU A 104 -19.44 0.75 -14.40
C GLU A 104 -20.82 0.43 -13.82
N ASN A 105 -21.88 0.58 -14.65
CA ASN A 105 -23.28 0.35 -14.24
C ASN A 105 -23.71 1.12 -12.96
N GLY A 106 -23.12 2.31 -12.74
CA GLY A 106 -23.44 3.18 -11.59
C GLY A 106 -22.80 2.78 -10.26
N LEU A 107 -21.85 1.86 -10.29
CA LEU A 107 -21.04 1.44 -9.15
C LEU A 107 -19.56 1.62 -9.48
N VAL A 108 -18.73 1.82 -8.45
CA VAL A 108 -17.27 1.91 -8.61
C VAL A 108 -16.68 0.52 -8.70
N GLU A 109 -15.96 0.24 -9.78
CA GLU A 109 -15.22 -1.02 -9.98
C GLU A 109 -13.76 -0.85 -9.57
N GLU A 110 -13.09 0.19 -10.07
CA GLU A 110 -11.69 0.47 -9.76
C GLU A 110 -11.52 1.90 -9.25
N VAL A 111 -10.46 2.11 -8.51
CA VAL A 111 -10.07 3.45 -8.04
C VAL A 111 -8.60 3.68 -8.31
N THR A 112 -8.30 4.81 -8.93
CA THR A 112 -6.93 5.33 -9.04
C THR A 112 -6.65 6.26 -7.87
N VAL A 113 -5.56 6.01 -7.16
CA VAL A 113 -5.05 6.84 -6.07
C VAL A 113 -3.78 7.54 -6.55
N ASP A 114 -3.71 8.85 -6.36
CA ASP A 114 -2.46 9.59 -6.50
C ASP A 114 -1.58 9.31 -5.26
N MET A 115 -0.45 8.63 -5.51
CA MET A 115 0.50 8.19 -4.49
C MET A 115 1.66 9.17 -4.30
N ASP A 116 1.57 10.39 -4.87
CA ASP A 116 2.58 11.44 -4.87
C ASP A 116 3.88 11.08 -5.64
N LEU A 117 4.90 11.92 -5.43
CA LEU A 117 6.22 11.77 -6.04
C LEU A 117 7.03 10.66 -5.37
N PRO A 118 7.67 9.76 -6.12
CA PRO A 118 8.65 8.86 -5.56
C PRO A 118 9.93 9.63 -5.24
N LEU A 119 10.49 9.44 -4.06
CA LEU A 119 11.79 9.99 -3.72
C LEU A 119 12.87 8.94 -3.96
N LEU A 120 13.80 9.26 -4.84
CA LEU A 120 14.96 8.40 -5.19
C LEU A 120 16.18 8.72 -4.36
N THR A 121 16.09 9.76 -3.52
CA THR A 121 17.14 10.22 -2.61
C THR A 121 16.53 10.51 -1.26
N ASN A 122 17.02 9.87 -0.20
CA ASN A 122 16.59 10.16 1.17
C ASN A 122 17.65 9.69 2.17
N SER A 123 18.58 10.58 2.54
CA SER A 123 19.68 10.30 3.47
C SER A 123 19.25 9.99 4.91
N ARG A 124 17.98 10.22 5.26
CA ARG A 124 17.41 9.79 6.56
C ARG A 124 17.03 8.31 6.55
N GLN A 125 16.62 7.79 5.40
CA GLN A 125 16.08 6.43 5.27
C GLN A 125 17.07 5.44 4.66
N ILE A 126 18.13 5.94 3.99
CA ILE A 126 19.21 5.10 3.47
C ILE A 126 20.58 5.72 3.77
N ASN A 127 21.45 4.94 4.40
CA ASN A 127 22.81 5.34 4.79
C ASN A 127 23.81 5.04 3.65
N THR A 128 23.74 5.84 2.59
CA THR A 128 24.73 5.85 1.49
C THR A 128 25.25 7.28 1.33
N PRO A 129 26.45 7.50 0.78
CA PRO A 129 27.06 8.84 0.67
C PRO A 129 26.19 9.85 -0.07
N ASP A 130 25.39 9.38 -1.03
CA ASP A 130 24.50 10.22 -1.87
C ASP A 130 23.01 10.06 -1.54
N GLY A 131 22.68 9.28 -0.50
CA GLY A 131 21.29 8.97 -0.14
C GLY A 131 20.52 8.19 -1.19
N LYS A 132 21.23 7.46 -2.10
CA LYS A 132 20.66 6.73 -3.24
C LYS A 132 21.15 5.31 -3.32
N MET A 133 20.31 4.44 -3.90
CA MET A 133 20.68 3.08 -4.23
C MET A 133 19.97 2.63 -5.51
N LEU A 134 20.70 2.48 -6.60
CA LEU A 134 20.21 1.94 -7.87
C LEU A 134 21.06 0.74 -8.25
N ALA A 135 20.45 -0.45 -8.25
CA ALA A 135 21.08 -1.75 -8.56
C ALA A 135 22.42 -1.99 -7.82
N LYS A 136 22.56 -1.45 -6.60
CA LYS A 136 23.77 -1.63 -5.79
C LYS A 136 23.71 -2.95 -5.01
N THR A 137 24.87 -3.54 -4.81
CA THR A 137 25.00 -4.79 -4.04
C THR A 137 24.77 -4.54 -2.55
N ILE A 138 23.98 -5.40 -1.93
CA ILE A 138 23.81 -5.55 -0.50
C ILE A 138 24.10 -7.02 -0.14
N THR A 139 24.92 -7.26 0.88
CA THR A 139 25.33 -8.60 1.27
C THR A 139 24.67 -8.99 2.59
N VAL A 140 23.99 -10.12 2.59
CA VAL A 140 23.36 -10.69 3.79
C VAL A 140 23.68 -12.18 3.84
N ASP A 141 24.25 -12.66 4.97
CA ASP A 141 24.66 -14.04 5.18
C ASP A 141 25.63 -14.56 4.08
N GLY A 142 26.50 -13.69 3.57
CA GLY A 142 27.43 -14.04 2.48
C GLY A 142 26.80 -14.13 1.10
N LYS A 143 25.49 -13.89 0.97
CA LYS A 143 24.78 -13.83 -0.31
C LYS A 143 24.59 -12.39 -0.75
N GLU A 144 24.87 -12.13 -2.03
CA GLU A 144 24.72 -10.81 -2.64
C GLU A 144 23.35 -10.65 -3.29
N TYR A 145 22.74 -9.47 -3.09
CA TYR A 145 21.52 -9.03 -3.73
C TYR A 145 21.73 -7.67 -4.39
N LYS A 146 21.18 -7.47 -5.58
CA LYS A 146 21.16 -6.15 -6.22
C LYS A 146 19.87 -5.45 -5.88
N GLY A 147 19.95 -4.39 -5.08
CA GLY A 147 18.79 -3.65 -4.60
C GLY A 147 18.69 -2.25 -5.17
N THR A 148 17.47 -1.76 -5.28
CA THR A 148 17.13 -0.38 -5.63
C THR A 148 16.26 0.21 -4.54
N PHE A 149 16.67 1.37 -4.02
CA PHE A 149 15.91 2.10 -3.01
C PHE A 149 14.91 3.04 -3.68
N VAL A 150 13.68 3.02 -3.20
CA VAL A 150 12.61 3.99 -3.56
C VAL A 150 11.83 4.33 -2.29
N CYS A 151 11.62 5.63 -2.04
CA CYS A 151 10.76 6.08 -0.96
C CYS A 151 9.40 6.53 -1.52
N MET A 152 8.33 5.92 -1.03
CA MET A 152 6.93 6.28 -1.31
C MET A 152 6.25 6.86 -0.06
N GLY A 153 6.98 7.76 0.68
CA GLY A 153 6.63 8.19 2.03
C GLY A 153 7.22 7.28 3.10
N ASN A 154 7.38 6.01 2.79
CA ASN A 154 8.10 4.99 3.55
C ASN A 154 9.19 4.34 2.69
N PRO A 155 10.25 3.76 3.28
CA PRO A 155 11.38 3.19 2.55
C PRO A 155 11.06 1.82 1.97
N HIS A 156 11.49 1.59 0.73
CA HIS A 156 11.37 0.32 0.02
C HIS A 156 12.71 -0.09 -0.59
N LEU A 157 13.08 -1.35 -0.40
CA LEU A 157 14.21 -2.03 -1.05
C LEU A 157 13.66 -3.03 -2.05
N VAL A 158 13.79 -2.72 -3.34
CA VAL A 158 13.31 -3.57 -4.44
C VAL A 158 14.47 -4.40 -4.97
N ILE A 159 14.31 -5.73 -4.99
CA ILE A 159 15.29 -6.72 -5.42
C ILE A 159 14.69 -7.54 -6.57
N PHE A 160 15.28 -7.45 -7.76
CA PHE A 160 14.89 -8.27 -8.90
C PHE A 160 15.57 -9.62 -8.87
N ILE A 161 14.80 -10.68 -9.12
CA ILE A 161 15.23 -12.08 -9.11
C ILE A 161 14.58 -12.85 -10.26
N ASP A 162 15.13 -14.01 -10.61
CA ASP A 162 14.63 -14.83 -11.72
C ASP A 162 13.55 -15.83 -11.29
N ASP A 163 13.48 -16.19 -10.01
CA ASP A 163 12.48 -17.14 -9.47
C ASP A 163 12.04 -16.72 -8.06
N ILE A 164 10.86 -16.11 -8.02
CA ILE A 164 10.27 -15.59 -6.78
C ILE A 164 9.73 -16.70 -5.86
N LYS A 165 9.40 -17.87 -6.41
CA LYS A 165 8.83 -18.98 -5.64
C LYS A 165 9.84 -19.57 -4.66
N ASN A 166 11.12 -19.52 -5.00
CA ASN A 166 12.22 -20.05 -4.20
C ASN A 166 12.77 -19.07 -3.16
N VAL A 167 12.16 -17.87 -3.01
CA VAL A 167 12.56 -16.92 -1.96
C VAL A 167 11.98 -17.32 -0.61
N ASN A 168 12.86 -17.62 0.32
CA ASN A 168 12.49 -17.84 1.72
C ASN A 168 12.39 -16.48 2.45
N LEU A 169 11.24 -15.79 2.25
CA LEU A 169 10.97 -14.48 2.86
C LEU A 169 11.11 -14.47 4.38
N PRO A 170 10.60 -15.46 5.15
CA PRO A 170 10.79 -15.48 6.61
C PRO A 170 12.25 -15.50 7.05
N ALA A 171 13.15 -16.09 6.25
CA ALA A 171 14.55 -16.18 6.58
C ALA A 171 15.34 -14.90 6.21
N ILE A 172 15.01 -14.29 5.05
CA ILE A 172 15.81 -13.17 4.51
C ILE A 172 15.18 -11.81 4.80
N GLY A 173 13.84 -11.73 4.87
CA GLY A 173 13.10 -10.49 5.06
C GLY A 173 13.52 -9.71 6.30
N PRO A 174 13.54 -10.31 7.51
CA PRO A 174 13.96 -9.62 8.74
C PRO A 174 15.38 -9.07 8.68
N LYS A 175 16.30 -9.78 7.98
CA LYS A 175 17.71 -9.38 7.87
C LYS A 175 17.89 -8.19 6.94
N LEU A 176 17.14 -8.14 5.86
CA LEU A 176 17.12 -7.01 4.93
C LEU A 176 16.36 -5.81 5.53
N GLU A 177 15.22 -6.05 6.17
CA GLU A 177 14.45 -5.00 6.89
C GLU A 177 15.35 -4.24 7.86
N ASN A 178 16.15 -4.97 8.65
CA ASN A 178 17.00 -4.41 9.72
C ASN A 178 18.45 -4.18 9.27
N HIS A 179 18.73 -4.20 7.98
CA HIS A 179 20.10 -4.02 7.48
C HIS A 179 20.63 -2.60 7.82
N PRO A 180 21.90 -2.44 8.23
CA PRO A 180 22.48 -1.14 8.65
C PRO A 180 22.39 -0.01 7.61
N LEU A 181 22.19 -0.35 6.33
CA LEU A 181 21.91 0.64 5.29
C LEU A 181 20.58 1.37 5.50
N PHE A 182 19.65 0.83 6.29
CA PHE A 182 18.30 1.41 6.49
C PHE A 182 18.08 1.77 7.97
N PRO A 183 18.48 3.00 8.40
CA PRO A 183 18.37 3.42 9.81
C PRO A 183 16.95 3.35 10.38
N GLU A 184 15.94 3.59 9.55
CA GLU A 184 14.53 3.52 9.90
C GLU A 184 13.90 2.17 9.56
N ARG A 185 14.71 1.12 9.27
CA ARG A 185 14.30 -0.16 8.66
C ARG A 185 13.65 0.07 7.29
N THR A 186 13.35 -0.99 6.54
CA THR A 186 12.77 -0.87 5.20
C THR A 186 11.77 -1.98 4.91
N ASN A 187 10.81 -1.71 4.03
CA ASN A 187 10.05 -2.77 3.36
C ASN A 187 10.95 -3.41 2.30
N VAL A 188 10.78 -4.68 2.04
CA VAL A 188 11.61 -5.45 1.09
C VAL A 188 10.71 -6.14 0.09
N GLU A 189 10.84 -5.75 -1.18
CA GLU A 189 10.10 -6.33 -2.29
C GLU A 189 11.03 -7.21 -3.13
N PHE A 190 10.72 -8.51 -3.22
CA PHE A 190 11.29 -9.41 -4.21
C PHE A 190 10.41 -9.42 -5.45
N VAL A 191 11.02 -9.25 -6.62
CA VAL A 191 10.30 -9.03 -7.88
C VAL A 191 10.85 -9.92 -8.98
N GLU A 192 9.97 -10.67 -9.63
CA GLU A 192 10.23 -11.41 -10.87
C GLU A 192 9.52 -10.71 -12.03
N VAL A 193 10.25 -10.50 -13.14
CA VAL A 193 9.65 -10.01 -14.37
C VAL A 193 9.11 -11.19 -15.15
N LEU A 194 7.79 -11.26 -15.31
CA LEU A 194 7.13 -12.36 -15.99
C LEU A 194 7.22 -12.23 -17.52
N PRO A 195 7.04 -13.33 -18.28
CA PRO A 195 7.13 -13.32 -19.74
C PRO A 195 6.14 -12.36 -20.44
N ASP A 196 5.01 -12.05 -19.79
CA ASP A 196 4.03 -11.09 -20.29
C ASP A 196 4.36 -9.62 -19.95
N GLY A 197 5.55 -9.38 -19.33
CA GLY A 197 6.01 -8.07 -18.91
C GLY A 197 5.43 -7.58 -17.59
N SER A 198 4.53 -8.35 -16.95
CA SER A 198 4.05 -8.00 -15.61
C SER A 198 5.12 -8.31 -14.53
N LEU A 199 4.98 -7.64 -13.39
CA LEU A 199 5.91 -7.74 -12.28
C LEU A 199 5.26 -8.57 -11.16
N ARG A 200 5.76 -9.78 -10.93
CA ARG A 200 5.33 -10.61 -9.80
C ARG A 200 6.10 -10.17 -8.55
N MET A 201 5.41 -9.71 -7.53
CA MET A 201 5.99 -9.17 -6.31
C MET A 201 5.56 -9.98 -5.09
N ARG A 202 6.51 -10.23 -4.18
CA ARG A 202 6.26 -10.66 -2.80
C ARG A 202 6.98 -9.72 -1.86
N VAL A 203 6.35 -9.39 -0.75
CA VAL A 203 6.84 -8.36 0.17
C VAL A 203 7.06 -8.90 1.57
N TRP A 204 8.09 -8.37 2.21
CA TRP A 204 8.27 -8.36 3.65
C TRP A 204 8.09 -6.91 4.12
N GLU A 205 6.95 -6.61 4.74
CA GLU A 205 6.67 -5.26 5.21
C GLU A 205 7.34 -4.99 6.57
N ARG A 206 7.86 -3.79 6.69
CA ARG A 206 8.50 -3.26 7.89
C ARG A 206 7.56 -3.36 9.10
N GLY A 207 7.90 -4.20 10.06
CA GLY A 207 7.15 -4.42 11.29
C GLY A 207 5.96 -5.36 11.18
N SER A 208 5.54 -5.76 9.97
CA SER A 208 4.37 -6.63 9.76
C SER A 208 4.73 -7.98 9.16
N GLY A 209 5.93 -8.11 8.55
CA GLY A 209 6.35 -9.34 7.91
C GLY A 209 5.69 -9.57 6.55
N ILE A 210 5.35 -10.84 6.25
CA ILE A 210 4.69 -11.17 4.98
C ILE A 210 3.25 -10.68 5.00
N THR A 211 2.88 -9.90 3.98
CA THR A 211 1.50 -9.45 3.73
C THR A 211 1.04 -9.85 2.35
N MET A 212 -0.26 -9.88 2.13
CA MET A 212 -0.87 -10.26 0.85
C MET A 212 -0.68 -9.18 -0.22
N ALA A 213 -0.57 -7.89 0.20
CA ALA A 213 -0.41 -6.76 -0.71
C ALA A 213 0.12 -5.53 0.01
N CYS A 214 1.05 -4.84 -0.63
CA CYS A 214 1.58 -3.55 -0.21
C CYS A 214 1.45 -2.53 -1.36
N GLY A 215 0.58 -1.54 -1.21
CA GLY A 215 0.33 -0.54 -2.26
C GLY A 215 1.54 0.34 -2.55
N THR A 216 2.23 0.84 -1.50
CA THR A 216 3.47 1.62 -1.64
C THR A 216 4.61 0.77 -2.20
N GLY A 217 4.69 -0.52 -1.80
CA GLY A 217 5.63 -1.49 -2.35
C GLY A 217 5.41 -1.75 -3.84
N ALA A 218 4.15 -1.85 -4.29
CA ALA A 218 3.82 -1.97 -5.72
C ALA A 218 4.26 -0.72 -6.50
N CYS A 219 4.04 0.48 -5.94
CA CYS A 219 4.51 1.73 -6.54
C CYS A 219 6.04 1.79 -6.62
N ALA A 220 6.73 1.47 -5.53
CA ALA A 220 8.19 1.40 -5.48
C ALA A 220 8.74 0.37 -6.49
N THR A 221 8.09 -0.78 -6.60
CA THR A 221 8.43 -1.84 -7.57
C THR A 221 8.34 -1.35 -9.01
N ALA A 222 7.27 -0.67 -9.39
CA ALA A 222 7.10 -0.13 -10.75
C ALA A 222 8.15 0.95 -11.07
N VAL A 223 8.43 1.86 -10.13
CA VAL A 223 9.47 2.89 -10.25
C VAL A 223 10.84 2.24 -10.40
N ALA A 224 11.18 1.28 -9.52
CA ALA A 224 12.45 0.55 -9.60
C ALA A 224 12.58 -0.24 -10.90
N ALA A 225 11.51 -0.85 -11.39
CA ALA A 225 11.52 -1.59 -12.66
C ALA A 225 11.85 -0.69 -13.85
N TYR A 226 11.25 0.50 -13.90
CA TYR A 226 11.58 1.50 -14.92
C TYR A 226 13.05 1.94 -14.83
N LEU A 227 13.54 2.26 -13.63
CA LEU A 227 14.91 2.72 -13.41
C LEU A 227 15.97 1.65 -13.77
N ASN A 228 15.62 0.38 -13.63
CA ASN A 228 16.48 -0.76 -13.99
C ASN A 228 16.22 -1.29 -15.42
N HIS A 229 15.48 -0.56 -16.25
CA HIS A 229 15.14 -0.94 -17.63
C HIS A 229 14.45 -2.31 -17.77
N LYS A 230 13.68 -2.70 -16.76
CA LYS A 230 12.94 -3.97 -16.71
C LYS A 230 11.47 -3.84 -17.12
N ALA A 231 10.93 -2.62 -17.03
CA ALA A 231 9.56 -2.31 -17.47
C ALA A 231 9.45 -0.85 -17.93
N GLY A 232 8.34 -0.52 -18.60
CA GLY A 232 7.96 0.86 -18.92
C GLY A 232 7.41 1.63 -17.70
N ARG A 233 6.94 2.86 -17.95
CA ARG A 233 6.32 3.71 -16.91
C ARG A 233 4.94 3.19 -16.43
N LYS A 234 4.32 2.30 -17.19
CA LYS A 234 3.08 1.61 -16.82
C LYS A 234 3.39 0.14 -16.58
N SER A 235 3.04 -0.37 -15.44
CA SER A 235 3.31 -1.75 -15.03
C SER A 235 2.11 -2.37 -14.34
N ARG A 236 1.87 -3.64 -14.61
CA ARG A 236 0.97 -4.47 -13.81
C ARG A 236 1.81 -5.18 -12.75
N VAL A 237 1.52 -4.90 -11.48
CA VAL A 237 2.18 -5.55 -10.33
C VAL A 237 1.24 -6.60 -9.76
N ARG A 238 1.66 -7.87 -9.81
CA ARG A 238 0.90 -9.02 -9.29
C ARG A 238 1.42 -9.40 -7.92
N MET A 239 0.57 -9.33 -6.92
CA MET A 239 0.85 -9.72 -5.54
C MET A 239 0.06 -10.97 -5.16
N ASP A 240 0.25 -11.50 -3.95
CA ASP A 240 -0.49 -12.67 -3.48
C ASP A 240 -1.99 -12.37 -3.31
N GLY A 241 -2.35 -11.16 -2.92
CA GLY A 241 -3.72 -10.73 -2.69
C GLY A 241 -4.43 -10.10 -3.90
N GLY A 242 -3.72 -9.80 -4.98
CA GLY A 242 -4.32 -9.22 -6.19
C GLY A 242 -3.36 -8.35 -6.99
N ASP A 243 -3.87 -7.82 -8.08
CA ASP A 243 -3.11 -7.05 -9.04
C ASP A 243 -3.37 -5.55 -8.89
N LEU A 244 -2.33 -4.75 -9.13
CA LEU A 244 -2.42 -3.31 -9.25
C LEU A 244 -1.82 -2.84 -10.57
N GLN A 245 -2.46 -1.85 -11.19
CA GLN A 245 -1.88 -1.10 -12.29
C GLN A 245 -1.16 0.12 -11.70
N VAL A 246 0.11 0.28 -12.01
CA VAL A 246 0.91 1.42 -11.54
C VAL A 246 1.42 2.20 -12.74
N HIS A 247 1.23 3.51 -12.70
CA HIS A 247 1.70 4.44 -13.72
C HIS A 247 2.55 5.54 -13.10
N TRP A 248 3.85 5.52 -13.36
CA TRP A 248 4.73 6.65 -13.04
C TRP A 248 4.66 7.68 -14.17
N ASN A 249 3.84 8.70 -13.96
CA ASN A 249 3.52 9.70 -14.97
C ASN A 249 4.74 10.58 -15.28
N GLU A 250 5.01 10.76 -16.56
CA GLU A 250 6.16 11.55 -17.03
C GLU A 250 5.94 13.05 -16.90
N THR A 251 4.68 13.51 -17.00
CA THR A 251 4.34 14.93 -17.05
C THR A 251 4.46 15.61 -15.68
N ASP A 252 3.92 14.96 -14.63
CA ASP A 252 3.89 15.53 -13.28
C ASP A 252 4.83 14.79 -12.31
N GLY A 253 5.37 13.64 -12.73
CA GLY A 253 6.26 12.82 -11.91
C GLY A 253 5.57 11.99 -10.84
N HIS A 254 4.24 12.10 -10.69
CA HIS A 254 3.48 11.35 -9.69
C HIS A 254 3.35 9.88 -10.06
N VAL A 255 3.18 9.05 -9.04
CA VAL A 255 2.85 7.63 -9.19
C VAL A 255 1.36 7.45 -8.95
N TYR A 256 0.66 6.96 -9.95
CA TYR A 256 -0.77 6.64 -9.89
C TYR A 256 -0.94 5.13 -9.74
N MET A 257 -1.72 4.72 -8.74
CA MET A 257 -2.00 3.32 -8.45
C MET A 257 -3.48 3.03 -8.63
N THR A 258 -3.83 2.16 -9.57
CA THR A 258 -5.20 1.75 -9.87
C THR A 258 -5.42 0.30 -9.49
N GLY A 259 -6.56 0.00 -8.88
CA GLY A 259 -6.95 -1.37 -8.57
C GLY A 259 -8.38 -1.46 -8.08
N LEU A 260 -8.84 -2.68 -7.94
CA LEU A 260 -10.18 -3.01 -7.46
C LEU A 260 -10.38 -2.58 -6.01
N ALA A 261 -11.63 -2.30 -5.68
CA ALA A 261 -12.13 -2.17 -4.32
C ALA A 261 -13.38 -3.06 -4.19
N VAL A 262 -13.37 -3.99 -3.25
CA VAL A 262 -14.41 -5.01 -3.14
C VAL A 262 -15.13 -4.90 -1.81
N LYS A 263 -16.46 -4.76 -1.87
CA LYS A 263 -17.31 -4.93 -0.71
C LYS A 263 -17.52 -6.43 -0.47
N VAL A 264 -17.16 -6.91 0.71
CA VAL A 264 -17.30 -8.33 1.08
C VAL A 264 -18.67 -8.57 1.70
N PHE A 265 -19.02 -7.78 2.73
CA PHE A 265 -20.33 -7.83 3.39
C PHE A 265 -20.62 -6.50 4.11
N ASP A 266 -21.86 -6.30 4.53
CA ASP A 266 -22.27 -5.34 5.55
C ASP A 266 -22.68 -6.10 6.80
N GLY A 267 -22.49 -5.51 7.98
CA GLY A 267 -22.85 -6.12 9.25
C GLY A 267 -23.12 -5.09 10.34
N GLU A 268 -23.75 -5.55 11.41
CA GLU A 268 -23.97 -4.81 12.63
C GLU A 268 -23.26 -5.53 13.78
N ILE A 269 -22.67 -4.77 14.68
CA ILE A 269 -21.98 -5.29 15.85
C ILE A 269 -22.34 -4.45 17.08
N GLU A 270 -22.63 -5.09 18.19
CA GLU A 270 -22.81 -4.42 19.48
C GLU A 270 -21.48 -3.93 20.02
N ILE A 271 -21.46 -2.68 20.53
CA ILE A 271 -20.27 -1.98 21.03
C ILE A 271 -20.10 -2.20 22.53
#